data_7970b765ebb37560845356b2c325d768
#
_entry.id   7970b765ebb37560845356b2c325d768
#
_cell.length_a   1.000
_cell.length_b   1.000
_cell.length_c   1.000
_cell.angle_alpha   90.00
_cell.angle_beta   90.00
_cell.angle_gamma   90.00
#
_symmetry.space_group_name_H-M   'P 1'
#
loop_
_entity.id
_entity.type
_entity.pdbx_description
1 polymer ?
#
loop_
_entity_poly.entity_id
_entity_poly.type
_entity_poly.pdbx_seq_one_letter_code
_entity_poly.pdbx_strand_id
1 'polypeptide(L)'
;MDAMPAPAAPPPAPAPATRARRLLAPLGTLAGVVAAFTYVGLVDPNESGHYPVCPLLSMTGLYCPGCGGLRSAHAVAHGDIAGALGSNALAVAGYAIFAAVWLIWLILVARGTRPRVSVPPFTGWAVGAVVVVFTVVRNLPFGSSLAP
;
A
#
# COMPACT_ATOMS: atom_id res chain seq x y z
N MET A 1 2.09 9.90 65.33
CA MET A 1 2.19 10.81 64.12
C MET A 1 3.06 10.11 63.10
N ASP A 2 2.43 9.24 62.29
CA ASP A 2 3.15 8.49 61.24
C ASP A 2 3.31 9.40 60.03
N ALA A 3 4.58 9.71 59.72
CA ALA A 3 4.92 10.49 58.51
C ALA A 3 4.55 9.69 57.26
N MET A 4 3.62 10.19 56.46
CA MET A 4 3.31 9.61 55.15
C MET A 4 4.57 9.56 54.30
N PRO A 5 4.88 8.39 53.67
CA PRO A 5 6.03 8.29 52.77
C PRO A 5 5.83 9.25 51.58
N ALA A 6 6.92 9.96 51.23
CA ALA A 6 6.91 10.86 50.08
C ALA A 6 6.56 10.11 48.77
N PRO A 7 5.74 10.70 47.88
CA PRO A 7 5.41 10.07 46.59
C PRO A 7 6.67 9.77 45.78
N ALA A 8 6.74 8.56 45.21
CA ALA A 8 7.86 8.13 44.39
C ALA A 8 8.04 9.06 43.17
N ALA A 9 9.27 9.42 42.89
CA ALA A 9 9.59 10.26 41.73
C ALA A 9 9.11 9.60 40.43
N PRO A 10 8.54 10.37 39.47
CA PRO A 10 8.08 9.82 38.20
C PRO A 10 9.27 9.20 37.43
N PRO A 11 9.04 8.09 36.69
CA PRO A 11 10.10 7.45 35.91
C PRO A 11 10.69 8.44 34.88
N PRO A 12 12.00 8.35 34.60
CA PRO A 12 12.66 9.24 33.64
C PRO A 12 12.03 9.11 32.26
N ALA A 13 11.79 10.25 31.60
CA ALA A 13 11.23 10.29 30.26
C ALA A 13 12.14 9.51 29.28
N PRO A 14 11.58 8.70 28.36
CA PRO A 14 12.40 7.95 27.40
C PRO A 14 13.23 8.89 26.56
N ALA A 15 14.52 8.57 26.39
CA ALA A 15 15.46 9.35 25.61
C ALA A 15 14.95 9.54 24.16
N PRO A 16 15.14 10.72 23.56
CA PRO A 16 14.71 10.99 22.18
C PRO A 16 15.38 10.01 21.22
N ALA A 17 14.56 9.34 20.38
CA ALA A 17 15.08 8.40 19.39
C ALA A 17 16.06 9.09 18.43
N THR A 18 17.21 8.48 18.19
CA THR A 18 18.20 8.98 17.25
C THR A 18 17.63 9.06 15.84
N ARG A 19 18.19 9.94 14.99
CA ARG A 19 17.77 10.09 13.58
C ARG A 19 17.81 8.74 12.84
N ALA A 20 18.86 7.95 13.06
CA ALA A 20 18.99 6.61 12.48
C ALA A 20 17.80 5.70 12.86
N ARG A 21 17.44 5.64 14.14
CA ARG A 21 16.31 4.82 14.60
C ARG A 21 14.96 5.25 14.01
N ARG A 22 14.77 6.56 13.75
CA ARG A 22 13.53 7.07 13.11
C ARG A 22 13.45 6.67 11.64
N LEU A 23 14.57 6.60 10.93
CA LEU A 23 14.63 6.25 9.52
C LEU A 23 14.49 4.74 9.27
N LEU A 24 14.66 3.88 10.29
CA LEU A 24 14.52 2.42 10.12
C LEU A 24 13.15 2.01 9.53
N ALA A 25 12.07 2.63 10.00
CA ALA A 25 10.73 2.27 9.52
C ALA A 25 10.51 2.63 8.04
N PRO A 26 10.73 3.89 7.58
CA PRO A 26 10.54 4.21 6.16
C PRO A 26 11.53 3.48 5.24
N LEU A 27 12.79 3.24 5.67
CA LEU A 27 13.76 2.48 4.88
C LEU A 27 13.40 0.99 4.83
N GLY A 28 12.95 0.41 5.94
CA GLY A 28 12.46 -0.97 5.97
C GLY A 28 11.24 -1.17 5.07
N THR A 29 10.31 -0.20 5.07
CA THR A 29 9.16 -0.22 4.14
C THR A 29 9.63 -0.18 2.68
N LEU A 30 10.60 0.72 2.36
CA LEU A 30 11.15 0.79 1.01
C LEU A 30 11.80 -0.55 0.60
N ALA A 31 12.64 -1.11 1.47
CA ALA A 31 13.30 -2.39 1.19
C ALA A 31 12.28 -3.50 0.91
N GLY A 32 11.20 -3.58 1.71
CA GLY A 32 10.11 -4.54 1.49
C GLY A 32 9.39 -4.34 0.15
N VAL A 33 9.08 -3.10 -0.19
CA VAL A 33 8.43 -2.77 -1.49
C VAL A 33 9.35 -3.10 -2.66
N VAL A 34 10.62 -2.69 -2.59
CA VAL A 34 11.60 -3.02 -3.64
C VAL A 34 11.74 -4.53 -3.80
N ALA A 35 11.84 -5.28 -2.70
CA ALA A 35 11.92 -6.73 -2.76
C ALA A 35 10.67 -7.36 -3.40
N ALA A 36 9.46 -6.86 -3.06
CA ALA A 36 8.21 -7.34 -3.64
C ALA A 36 8.13 -7.04 -5.15
N PHE A 37 8.46 -5.82 -5.58
CA PHE A 37 8.47 -5.46 -7.01
C PHE A 37 9.55 -6.21 -7.78
N THR A 38 10.73 -6.43 -7.18
CA THR A 38 11.78 -7.26 -7.78
C THR A 38 11.31 -8.69 -7.97
N TYR A 39 10.68 -9.28 -6.96
CA TYR A 39 10.14 -10.63 -7.06
C TYR A 39 9.09 -10.74 -8.18
N VAL A 40 8.11 -9.83 -8.20
CA VAL A 40 7.08 -9.82 -9.25
C VAL A 40 7.67 -9.49 -10.63
N GLY A 41 8.72 -8.68 -10.70
CA GLY A 41 9.42 -8.39 -11.95
C GLY A 41 10.20 -9.61 -12.50
N LEU A 42 10.70 -10.48 -11.62
CA LEU A 42 11.45 -11.69 -12.01
C LEU A 42 10.54 -12.90 -12.27
N VAL A 43 9.39 -12.97 -11.60
CA VAL A 43 8.43 -14.07 -11.75
C VAL A 43 7.20 -13.53 -12.46
N ASP A 44 7.07 -13.85 -13.75
CA ASP A 44 6.01 -13.31 -14.61
C ASP A 44 4.62 -13.82 -14.16
N PRO A 45 3.70 -12.94 -13.76
CA PRO A 45 2.34 -13.31 -13.39
C PRO A 45 1.45 -13.64 -14.60
N ASN A 46 1.93 -13.47 -15.83
CA ASN A 46 1.23 -13.90 -17.04
C ASN A 46 1.47 -15.39 -17.31
N GLU A 47 2.53 -15.97 -16.77
CA GLU A 47 2.79 -17.41 -16.85
C GLU A 47 1.94 -18.17 -15.84
N SER A 48 1.32 -19.26 -16.29
CA SER A 48 0.50 -20.13 -15.45
C SER A 48 1.36 -20.91 -14.45
N GLY A 49 0.87 -21.08 -13.21
CA GLY A 49 1.50 -21.92 -12.21
C GLY A 49 2.32 -21.20 -11.14
N HIS A 50 2.72 -19.95 -11.32
CA HIS A 50 3.50 -19.21 -10.33
C HIS A 50 2.63 -18.52 -9.28
N TYR A 51 1.41 -18.13 -9.63
CA TYR A 51 0.50 -17.42 -8.73
C TYR A 51 -0.88 -18.10 -8.67
N PRO A 52 -1.54 -18.11 -7.50
CA PRO A 52 -2.87 -18.68 -7.38
C PRO A 52 -3.88 -17.85 -8.21
N VAL A 53 -4.81 -18.54 -8.86
CA VAL A 53 -5.92 -17.89 -9.54
C VAL A 53 -6.84 -17.19 -8.53
N CYS A 54 -7.43 -16.08 -8.95
CA CYS A 54 -8.37 -15.35 -8.11
C CYS A 54 -9.60 -16.23 -7.78
N PRO A 55 -9.90 -16.52 -6.49
CA PRO A 55 -11.03 -17.37 -6.12
C PRO A 55 -12.37 -16.80 -6.60
N LEU A 56 -12.54 -15.48 -6.55
CA LEU A 56 -13.77 -14.84 -7.01
C LEU A 56 -13.97 -15.07 -8.52
N LEU A 57 -12.92 -14.86 -9.31
CA LEU A 57 -12.96 -15.06 -10.75
C LEU A 57 -13.25 -16.53 -11.10
N SER A 58 -12.60 -17.48 -10.42
CA SER A 58 -12.75 -18.91 -10.68
C SER A 58 -14.14 -19.44 -10.30
N MET A 59 -14.78 -18.87 -9.27
CA MET A 59 -16.08 -19.33 -8.77
C MET A 59 -17.27 -18.60 -9.43
N THR A 60 -17.12 -17.33 -9.78
CA THR A 60 -18.24 -16.49 -10.21
C THR A 60 -18.07 -15.93 -11.63
N GLY A 61 -16.89 -16.01 -12.22
CA GLY A 61 -16.57 -15.36 -13.49
C GLY A 61 -16.40 -13.83 -13.38
N LEU A 62 -16.50 -13.26 -12.17
CA LEU A 62 -16.40 -11.81 -11.94
C LEU A 62 -14.98 -11.40 -11.55
N TYR A 63 -14.51 -10.30 -12.13
CA TYR A 63 -13.23 -9.70 -11.78
C TYR A 63 -13.33 -8.99 -10.44
N CYS A 64 -12.50 -9.38 -9.47
CA CYS A 64 -12.31 -8.63 -8.22
C CYS A 64 -11.52 -7.33 -8.44
N PRO A 65 -11.52 -6.37 -7.51
CA PRO A 65 -10.77 -5.12 -7.68
C PRO A 65 -9.24 -5.34 -7.74
N GLY A 66 -8.74 -6.48 -7.24
CA GLY A 66 -7.33 -6.85 -7.27
C GLY A 66 -6.91 -7.65 -8.51
N CYS A 67 -7.87 -8.14 -9.33
CA CYS A 67 -7.54 -8.89 -10.54
C CYS A 67 -6.67 -8.06 -11.48
N GLY A 68 -5.57 -8.64 -11.97
CA GLY A 68 -4.56 -7.94 -12.77
C GLY A 68 -3.58 -7.09 -11.96
N GLY A 69 -3.69 -7.02 -10.61
CA GLY A 69 -2.78 -6.26 -9.77
C GLY A 69 -1.32 -6.71 -9.89
N LEU A 70 -1.05 -8.02 -9.86
CA LEU A 70 0.32 -8.53 -10.05
C LEU A 70 0.84 -8.27 -11.46
N ARG A 71 -0.01 -8.39 -12.50
CA ARG A 71 0.36 -8.05 -13.89
C ARG A 71 0.70 -6.57 -14.02
N SER A 72 -0.09 -5.68 -13.38
CA SER A 72 0.22 -4.26 -13.37
C SER A 72 1.52 -3.95 -12.61
N ALA A 73 1.82 -4.65 -11.51
CA ALA A 73 3.08 -4.51 -10.79
C ALA A 73 4.28 -4.98 -11.63
N HIS A 74 4.14 -6.10 -12.34
CA HIS A 74 5.15 -6.61 -13.27
C HIS A 74 5.42 -5.61 -14.41
N ALA A 75 4.36 -5.08 -15.04
CA ALA A 75 4.48 -4.08 -16.08
C ALA A 75 5.15 -2.79 -15.57
N VAL A 76 4.78 -2.30 -14.37
CA VAL A 76 5.45 -1.15 -13.72
C VAL A 76 6.93 -1.45 -13.49
N ALA A 77 7.29 -2.65 -13.02
CA ALA A 77 8.68 -3.04 -12.78
C ALA A 77 9.52 -3.01 -14.07
N HIS A 78 8.90 -3.25 -15.23
CA HIS A 78 9.52 -3.18 -16.56
C HIS A 78 9.35 -1.81 -17.27
N GLY A 79 8.73 -0.83 -16.60
CA GLY A 79 8.52 0.52 -17.17
C GLY A 79 7.37 0.62 -18.16
N ASP A 80 6.58 -0.44 -18.35
CA ASP A 80 5.40 -0.44 -19.22
C ASP A 80 4.18 0.09 -18.46
N ILE A 81 4.05 1.42 -18.39
CA ILE A 81 2.94 2.08 -17.72
C ILE A 81 1.61 1.87 -18.45
N ALA A 82 1.63 1.78 -19.78
CA ALA A 82 0.43 1.55 -20.55
C ALA A 82 -0.15 0.16 -20.30
N GLY A 83 0.68 -0.88 -20.35
CA GLY A 83 0.29 -2.25 -19.99
C GLY A 83 -0.13 -2.38 -18.53
N ALA A 84 0.52 -1.66 -17.61
CA ALA A 84 0.13 -1.63 -16.21
C ALA A 84 -1.28 -1.07 -16.00
N LEU A 85 -1.61 0.06 -16.64
CA LEU A 85 -2.94 0.68 -16.59
C LEU A 85 -4.01 -0.22 -17.22
N GLY A 86 -3.69 -0.88 -18.34
CA GLY A 86 -4.56 -1.86 -18.99
C GLY A 86 -4.83 -3.08 -18.11
N SER A 87 -3.84 -3.51 -17.31
CA SER A 87 -4.00 -4.65 -16.40
C SER A 87 -4.81 -4.31 -15.15
N ASN A 88 -4.53 -3.19 -14.48
CA ASN A 88 -5.32 -2.70 -13.35
C ASN A 88 -5.02 -1.23 -13.02
N ALA A 89 -5.80 -0.31 -13.56
CA ALA A 89 -5.64 1.12 -13.34
C ALA A 89 -5.78 1.52 -11.84
N LEU A 90 -6.66 0.84 -11.08
CA LEU A 90 -6.81 1.10 -9.65
C LEU A 90 -5.55 0.73 -8.86
N ALA A 91 -4.91 -0.38 -9.20
CA ALA A 91 -3.66 -0.79 -8.57
C ALA A 91 -2.54 0.21 -8.90
N VAL A 92 -2.41 0.66 -10.15
CA VAL A 92 -1.42 1.68 -10.55
C VAL A 92 -1.64 3.00 -9.79
N ALA A 93 -2.88 3.45 -9.67
CA ALA A 93 -3.21 4.62 -8.84
C ALA A 93 -2.82 4.40 -7.37
N GLY A 94 -3.07 3.20 -6.83
CA GLY A 94 -2.65 2.80 -5.49
C GLY A 94 -1.14 2.87 -5.30
N TYR A 95 -0.35 2.39 -6.27
CA TYR A 95 1.13 2.46 -6.22
C TYR A 95 1.61 3.92 -6.22
N ALA A 96 1.03 4.78 -7.06
CA ALA A 96 1.39 6.20 -7.12
C ALA A 96 1.04 6.93 -5.82
N ILE A 97 -0.14 6.69 -5.27
CA ILE A 97 -0.56 7.27 -3.97
C ILE A 97 0.35 6.78 -2.85
N PHE A 98 0.65 5.47 -2.81
CA PHE A 98 1.56 4.90 -1.82
C PHE A 98 2.95 5.56 -1.90
N ALA A 99 3.52 5.68 -3.10
CA ALA A 99 4.81 6.30 -3.31
C ALA A 99 4.83 7.76 -2.83
N ALA A 100 3.79 8.54 -3.15
CA ALA A 100 3.66 9.93 -2.71
C ALA A 100 3.57 10.04 -1.18
N VAL A 101 2.69 9.26 -0.54
CA VAL A 101 2.52 9.25 0.92
C VAL A 101 3.81 8.79 1.60
N TRP A 102 4.45 7.75 1.08
CA TRP A 102 5.72 7.25 1.63
C TRP A 102 6.83 8.30 1.52
N LEU A 103 6.94 8.99 0.38
CA LEU A 103 7.93 10.05 0.19
C LEU A 103 7.70 11.22 1.17
N ILE A 104 6.46 11.65 1.33
CA ILE A 104 6.09 12.66 2.33
C ILE A 104 6.48 12.20 3.74
N TRP A 105 6.17 10.96 4.09
CA TRP A 105 6.53 10.38 5.38
C TRP A 105 8.06 10.38 5.59
N LEU A 106 8.82 9.92 4.59
CA LEU A 106 10.27 9.91 4.65
C LEU A 106 10.84 11.31 4.88
N ILE A 107 10.36 12.32 4.12
CA ILE A 107 10.80 13.72 4.25
C ILE A 107 10.49 14.26 5.65
N LEU A 108 9.29 14.05 6.17
CA LEU A 108 8.89 14.51 7.50
C LEU A 108 9.77 13.89 8.60
N VAL A 109 9.99 12.58 8.53
CA VAL A 109 10.84 11.85 9.48
C VAL A 109 12.28 12.31 9.39
N ALA A 110 12.81 12.52 8.18
CA ALA A 110 14.17 13.04 7.97
C ALA A 110 14.36 14.45 8.54
N ARG A 111 13.30 15.27 8.49
CA ARG A 111 13.28 16.62 9.10
C ARG A 111 13.06 16.61 10.62
N GLY A 112 12.91 15.42 11.22
CA GLY A 112 12.67 15.27 12.66
C GLY A 112 11.24 15.51 13.10
N THR A 113 10.32 15.71 12.16
CA THR A 113 8.89 15.92 12.43
C THR A 113 8.22 14.57 12.66
N ARG A 114 7.38 14.45 13.69
CA ARG A 114 6.51 13.28 13.87
C ARG A 114 5.24 13.50 13.04
N PRO A 115 5.01 12.75 11.96
CA PRO A 115 3.79 12.90 11.18
C PRO A 115 2.58 12.52 12.06
N ARG A 116 1.68 13.45 12.26
CA ARG A 116 0.35 13.19 12.81
C ARG A 116 -0.61 13.11 11.64
N VAL A 117 -0.86 11.90 11.18
CA VAL A 117 -1.85 11.69 10.11
C VAL A 117 -3.22 11.65 10.76
N SER A 118 -3.98 12.72 10.57
CA SER A 118 -5.42 12.73 10.88
C SER A 118 -6.16 12.36 9.61
N VAL A 119 -6.64 11.13 9.55
CA VAL A 119 -7.47 10.65 8.43
C VAL A 119 -8.93 10.94 8.77
N PRO A 120 -9.64 11.74 7.96
CA PRO A 120 -11.06 11.98 8.19
C PRO A 120 -11.85 10.66 8.20
N PRO A 121 -12.87 10.52 9.04
CA PRO A 121 -13.60 9.24 9.19
C PRO A 121 -14.30 8.78 7.91
N PHE A 122 -14.66 9.70 7.01
CA PHE A 122 -15.28 9.38 5.72
C PHE A 122 -14.30 8.80 4.69
N THR A 123 -12.96 8.91 4.89
CA THR A 123 -11.96 8.46 3.91
C THR A 123 -12.10 6.97 3.62
N GLY A 124 -12.36 6.16 4.65
CA GLY A 124 -12.60 4.71 4.47
C GLY A 124 -13.80 4.43 3.57
N TRP A 125 -14.90 5.17 3.77
CA TRP A 125 -16.09 5.06 2.94
C TRP A 125 -15.84 5.51 1.50
N ALA A 126 -15.10 6.61 1.30
CA ALA A 126 -14.75 7.11 -0.03
C ALA A 126 -13.88 6.10 -0.80
N VAL A 127 -12.86 5.54 -0.15
CA VAL A 127 -12.02 4.47 -0.74
C VAL A 127 -12.86 3.24 -1.06
N GLY A 128 -13.71 2.80 -0.13
CA GLY A 128 -14.64 1.68 -0.35
C GLY A 128 -15.56 1.91 -1.53
N ALA A 129 -16.14 3.10 -1.66
CA ALA A 129 -17.00 3.46 -2.79
C ALA A 129 -16.24 3.41 -4.12
N VAL A 130 -15.01 3.95 -4.18
CA VAL A 130 -14.16 3.88 -5.39
C VAL A 130 -13.88 2.44 -5.78
N VAL A 131 -13.52 1.57 -4.82
CA VAL A 131 -13.25 0.15 -5.05
C VAL A 131 -14.49 -0.57 -5.57
N VAL A 132 -15.68 -0.30 -4.99
CA VAL A 132 -16.95 -0.89 -5.42
C VAL A 132 -17.31 -0.43 -6.83
N VAL A 133 -17.25 0.88 -7.09
CA VAL A 133 -17.56 1.44 -8.43
C VAL A 133 -16.60 0.86 -9.47
N PHE A 134 -15.30 0.81 -9.20
CA PHE A 134 -14.32 0.20 -10.10
C PHE A 134 -14.65 -1.27 -10.38
N THR A 135 -14.98 -2.03 -9.33
CA THR A 135 -15.35 -3.45 -9.45
C THR A 135 -16.60 -3.64 -10.31
N VAL A 136 -17.63 -2.82 -10.10
CA VAL A 136 -18.85 -2.88 -10.91
C VAL A 136 -18.57 -2.51 -12.35
N VAL A 137 -17.93 -1.38 -12.60
CA VAL A 137 -17.67 -0.87 -13.96
C VAL A 137 -16.86 -1.87 -14.78
N ARG A 138 -15.80 -2.46 -14.23
CA ARG A 138 -14.95 -3.41 -14.98
C ARG A 138 -15.64 -4.74 -15.33
N ASN A 139 -16.75 -5.07 -14.68
CA ASN A 139 -17.56 -6.26 -14.98
C ASN A 139 -18.75 -5.97 -15.91
N LEU A 140 -18.91 -4.72 -16.34
CA LEU A 140 -19.93 -4.32 -17.30
C LEU A 140 -19.38 -4.32 -18.73
N PRO A 141 -20.22 -4.53 -19.76
CA PRO A 141 -19.76 -4.62 -21.14
C PRO A 141 -18.97 -3.41 -21.64
N PHE A 142 -19.32 -2.20 -21.19
CA PHE A 142 -18.61 -0.97 -21.53
C PHE A 142 -17.32 -0.75 -20.73
N GLY A 143 -17.12 -1.48 -19.64
CA GLY A 143 -15.90 -1.43 -18.81
C GLY A 143 -14.90 -2.53 -19.11
N SER A 144 -15.09 -3.32 -20.17
CA SER A 144 -14.20 -4.43 -20.54
C SER A 144 -12.74 -4.02 -20.76
N SER A 145 -12.48 -2.76 -21.14
CA SER A 145 -11.14 -2.21 -21.24
C SER A 145 -10.39 -2.06 -19.90
N LEU A 146 -11.10 -2.18 -18.78
CA LEU A 146 -10.55 -2.18 -17.41
C LEU A 146 -10.36 -3.62 -16.88
N ALA A 147 -10.78 -4.63 -17.62
CA ALA A 147 -10.57 -6.04 -17.29
C ALA A 147 -9.19 -6.48 -17.77
N PRO A 148 -8.42 -7.26 -16.95
CA PRO A 148 -7.07 -7.71 -17.29
C PRO A 148 -7.08 -8.84 -18.34
#